data_aac970744e9b84b1cb8b0b3e32a7ec8a
#
_entry.id   aac970744e9b84b1cb8b0b3e32a7ec8a
#
_cell.length_a   1.000
_cell.length_b   1.000
_cell.length_c   1.000
_cell.angle_alpha   90.00
_cell.angle_beta   90.00
_cell.angle_gamma   90.00
#
_symmetry.space_group_name_H-M   'P 1'
#
loop_
_entity.id
_entity.type
_entity.pdbx_description
1 polymer ?
#
loop_
_entity_poly.entity_id
_entity_poly.type
_entity_poly.pdbx_seq_one_letter_code
_entity_poly.pdbx_strand_id
1 'polypeptide(L)'
;MNPSFLAQTLAGKTAIALPYCLPNGTHVQVMDEGIIRFEPKDPRDRQLDVVLSCGIHGNETAPIELLDHLVSQILNGELRVRARVLCIFGNVEAMRQGIRCIEQDMNRLFCRMPEVEDGQEARRAAILEMQLMRFFSRSIQDGKPRLHYDLHTAIHGSLIEKFAIYPLPPHGRNFEPLQVARLAAAGVDAVLMQSTTSTTFSFFSSQYCGAAAFTIELGRAMPFGQNTALDLNKMQGYLENMISGELPECEVVPAHIRLFKVSREIVKQSDAFALSIDAHMDNFAPLPLGTLLAEEEGIQYIVNEVDARLIFPNPDVSIGQRAALVIIPAQGYAR
;
A
#
# COMPACT_ATOMS: atom_id res chain seq x y z
N MET A 1 16.83 -20.55 -17.52
CA MET A 1 15.55 -20.00 -17.00
C MET A 1 15.37 -18.63 -17.62
N ASN A 2 14.16 -18.29 -18.04
CA ASN A 2 13.86 -16.93 -18.47
C ASN A 2 13.93 -16.00 -17.24
N PRO A 3 14.38 -14.74 -17.39
CA PRO A 3 14.39 -13.78 -16.29
C PRO A 3 12.96 -13.54 -15.80
N SER A 4 12.77 -13.31 -14.49
CA SER A 4 11.47 -12.98 -13.90
C SER A 4 10.90 -11.68 -14.49
N PHE A 5 9.61 -11.41 -14.27
CA PHE A 5 8.99 -10.16 -14.71
C PHE A 5 9.65 -8.94 -14.07
N LEU A 6 10.00 -9.03 -12.78
CA LEU A 6 10.76 -8.00 -12.09
C LEU A 6 12.14 -7.78 -12.73
N ALA A 7 12.88 -8.87 -12.99
CA ALA A 7 14.20 -8.75 -13.60
C ALA A 7 14.15 -8.11 -15.00
N GLN A 8 13.13 -8.43 -15.80
CA GLN A 8 12.88 -7.80 -17.10
C GLN A 8 12.54 -6.31 -16.93
N THR A 9 11.69 -5.98 -15.95
CA THR A 9 11.30 -4.60 -15.63
C THR A 9 12.52 -3.76 -15.24
N LEU A 10 13.33 -4.24 -14.29
CA LEU A 10 14.52 -3.52 -13.84
C LEU A 10 15.57 -3.36 -14.95
N ALA A 11 15.65 -4.32 -15.87
CA ALA A 11 16.55 -4.23 -17.03
C ALA A 11 16.02 -3.32 -18.15
N GLY A 12 14.84 -2.70 -18.02
CA GLY A 12 14.21 -1.91 -19.08
C GLY A 12 13.83 -2.74 -20.31
N LYS A 13 13.61 -4.05 -20.13
CA LYS A 13 13.29 -5.02 -21.21
C LYS A 13 11.84 -5.46 -21.21
N THR A 14 11.00 -4.80 -20.45
CA THR A 14 9.57 -5.09 -20.43
C THR A 14 8.95 -4.62 -21.73
N ALA A 15 8.74 -5.54 -22.67
CA ALA A 15 8.02 -5.23 -23.90
C ALA A 15 6.51 -5.27 -23.64
N ILE A 16 5.78 -4.22 -24.03
CA ILE A 16 4.32 -4.26 -24.11
C ILE A 16 3.99 -5.29 -25.20
N ALA A 17 3.48 -6.45 -24.76
CA ALA A 17 3.20 -7.56 -25.66
C ALA A 17 1.69 -7.69 -25.89
N LEU A 18 1.32 -8.26 -27.05
CA LEU A 18 -0.05 -8.71 -27.26
C LEU A 18 -0.45 -9.72 -26.19
N PRO A 19 -1.73 -9.73 -25.77
CA PRO A 19 -2.22 -10.73 -24.82
C PRO A 19 -1.94 -12.15 -25.32
N TYR A 20 -1.52 -13.02 -24.40
CA TYR A 20 -1.31 -14.44 -24.67
C TYR A 20 -1.94 -15.30 -23.58
N CYS A 21 -2.07 -16.60 -23.85
CA CYS A 21 -2.62 -17.56 -22.89
C CYS A 21 -1.52 -18.49 -22.40
N LEU A 22 -1.49 -18.73 -21.10
CA LEU A 22 -0.71 -19.81 -20.50
C LEU A 22 -1.35 -21.17 -20.79
N PRO A 23 -0.62 -22.29 -20.67
CA PRO A 23 -1.17 -23.63 -20.91
C PRO A 23 -2.40 -23.96 -20.04
N ASN A 24 -2.49 -23.41 -18.82
CA ASN A 24 -3.64 -23.57 -17.93
C ASN A 24 -4.84 -22.67 -18.32
N GLY A 25 -4.70 -21.86 -19.38
CA GLY A 25 -5.73 -20.99 -19.93
C GLY A 25 -5.81 -19.59 -19.28
N THR A 26 -4.92 -19.25 -18.35
CA THR A 26 -4.81 -17.87 -17.82
C THR A 26 -4.38 -16.91 -18.94
N HIS A 27 -5.14 -15.85 -19.14
CA HIS A 27 -4.78 -14.78 -20.08
C HIS A 27 -3.79 -13.83 -19.39
N VAL A 28 -2.71 -13.51 -20.06
CA VAL A 28 -1.63 -12.63 -19.58
C VAL A 28 -1.49 -11.45 -20.52
N GLN A 29 -1.35 -10.25 -19.96
CA GLN A 29 -1.04 -9.05 -20.71
C GLN A 29 -0.13 -8.13 -19.93
N VAL A 30 1.00 -7.79 -20.52
CA VAL A 30 1.84 -6.68 -20.03
C VAL A 30 1.20 -5.37 -20.50
N MET A 31 0.82 -4.52 -19.54
CA MET A 31 0.06 -3.29 -19.80
C MET A 31 0.97 -2.09 -19.98
N ASP A 32 2.09 -2.07 -19.24
CA ASP A 32 3.11 -1.04 -19.25
C ASP A 32 4.37 -1.58 -18.57
N GLU A 33 5.43 -0.81 -18.50
CA GLU A 33 6.62 -1.16 -17.72
C GLU A 33 6.24 -1.41 -16.25
N GLY A 34 6.57 -2.59 -15.75
CA GLY A 34 6.24 -2.99 -14.38
C GLY A 34 4.75 -3.25 -14.11
N ILE A 35 3.91 -3.31 -15.14
CA ILE A 35 2.46 -3.53 -14.97
C ILE A 35 2.02 -4.74 -15.79
N ILE A 36 1.54 -5.78 -15.12
CA ILE A 36 1.08 -7.02 -15.74
C ILE A 36 -0.32 -7.40 -15.23
N ARG A 37 -1.17 -7.83 -16.16
CA ARG A 37 -2.55 -8.24 -15.89
C ARG A 37 -2.73 -9.71 -16.16
N PHE A 38 -3.47 -10.37 -15.26
CA PHE A 38 -3.90 -11.75 -15.39
C PHE A 38 -5.42 -11.84 -15.36
N GLU A 39 -6.00 -12.63 -16.26
CA GLU A 39 -7.44 -12.90 -16.27
C GLU A 39 -7.69 -14.41 -16.31
N PRO A 40 -8.68 -14.92 -15.54
CA PRO A 40 -9.00 -16.33 -15.56
C PRO A 40 -9.58 -16.74 -16.92
N LYS A 41 -9.38 -18.01 -17.29
CA LYS A 41 -9.94 -18.62 -18.49
C LYS A 41 -11.47 -18.55 -18.50
N ASP A 42 -12.08 -18.95 -17.37
CA ASP A 42 -13.53 -18.98 -17.24
C ASP A 42 -14.07 -17.61 -16.83
N PRO A 43 -14.94 -16.99 -17.61
CA PRO A 43 -15.57 -15.73 -17.22
C PRO A 43 -16.35 -15.79 -15.89
N ARG A 44 -16.81 -16.98 -15.47
CA ARG A 44 -17.50 -17.18 -14.19
C ARG A 44 -16.58 -16.99 -12.98
N ASP A 45 -15.30 -17.22 -13.16
CA ASP A 45 -14.28 -16.98 -12.12
C ASP A 45 -13.97 -15.48 -11.94
N ARG A 46 -14.45 -14.60 -12.84
CA ARG A 46 -14.22 -13.14 -12.78
C ARG A 46 -15.17 -12.43 -11.81
N GLN A 47 -15.28 -12.93 -10.56
CA GLN A 47 -16.16 -12.36 -9.55
C GLN A 47 -15.49 -11.32 -8.67
N LEU A 48 -14.16 -11.20 -8.74
CA LEU A 48 -13.34 -10.33 -7.93
C LEU A 48 -12.27 -9.67 -8.79
N ASP A 49 -12.07 -8.36 -8.64
CA ASP A 49 -10.93 -7.64 -9.19
C ASP A 49 -9.93 -7.33 -8.07
N VAL A 50 -8.70 -7.72 -8.28
CA VAL A 50 -7.60 -7.55 -7.33
C VAL A 50 -6.49 -6.73 -7.96
N VAL A 51 -6.05 -5.70 -7.27
CA VAL A 51 -4.80 -4.99 -7.56
C VAL A 51 -3.81 -5.25 -6.43
N LEU A 52 -2.62 -5.69 -6.80
CA LEU A 52 -1.47 -5.84 -5.92
C LEU A 52 -0.38 -4.90 -6.42
N SER A 53 -0.05 -3.90 -5.63
CA SER A 53 1.01 -2.95 -5.95
C SER A 53 2.11 -2.97 -4.89
N CYS A 54 3.32 -2.66 -5.31
CA CYS A 54 4.48 -2.49 -4.46
C CYS A 54 5.51 -1.59 -5.14
N GLY A 55 6.58 -1.23 -4.43
CA GLY A 55 7.65 -0.43 -5.02
C GLY A 55 7.23 0.99 -5.40
N ILE A 56 6.20 1.55 -4.77
CA ILE A 56 5.92 2.99 -4.80
C ILE A 56 7.14 3.74 -4.26
N HIS A 57 7.81 3.16 -3.27
CA HIS A 57 9.15 3.53 -2.84
C HIS A 57 10.12 2.43 -3.26
N GLY A 58 11.13 2.78 -4.04
CA GLY A 58 11.98 1.79 -4.74
C GLY A 58 12.89 0.96 -3.85
N ASN A 59 13.16 1.40 -2.62
CA ASN A 59 14.00 0.70 -1.64
C ASN A 59 13.22 -0.22 -0.68
N GLU A 60 11.91 -0.34 -0.85
CA GLU A 60 11.04 -1.21 -0.05
C GLU A 60 10.95 -2.59 -0.69
N THR A 61 12.01 -3.40 -0.55
CA THR A 61 12.26 -4.57 -1.39
C THR A 61 11.46 -5.82 -1.01
N ALA A 62 11.09 -6.00 0.26
CA ALA A 62 10.35 -7.20 0.69
C ALA A 62 9.02 -7.40 -0.06
N PRO A 63 8.14 -6.38 -0.17
CA PRO A 63 6.92 -6.51 -0.97
C PRO A 63 7.21 -6.66 -2.47
N ILE A 64 8.33 -6.11 -2.98
CA ILE A 64 8.73 -6.27 -4.38
C ILE A 64 9.10 -7.74 -4.65
N GLU A 65 9.90 -8.35 -3.78
CA GLU A 65 10.27 -9.77 -3.86
C GLU A 65 9.03 -10.68 -3.73
N LEU A 66 8.12 -10.37 -2.81
CA LEU A 66 6.87 -11.11 -2.63
C LEU A 66 6.01 -11.05 -3.89
N LEU A 67 5.81 -9.87 -4.47
CA LEU A 67 4.99 -9.73 -5.67
C LEU A 67 5.62 -10.41 -6.90
N ASP A 68 6.97 -10.33 -7.06
CA ASP A 68 7.68 -11.04 -8.14
C ASP A 68 7.56 -12.56 -8.00
N HIS A 69 7.60 -13.07 -6.76
CA HIS A 69 7.36 -14.48 -6.49
C HIS A 69 5.95 -14.92 -6.93
N LEU A 70 4.90 -14.18 -6.55
CA LEU A 70 3.52 -14.47 -6.95
C LEU A 70 3.33 -14.40 -8.48
N VAL A 71 3.88 -13.38 -9.13
CA VAL A 71 3.86 -13.24 -10.59
C VAL A 71 4.57 -14.43 -11.25
N SER A 72 5.71 -14.86 -10.72
CA SER A 72 6.46 -16.02 -11.22
C SER A 72 5.66 -17.31 -11.08
N GLN A 73 5.01 -17.56 -9.94
CA GLN A 73 4.14 -18.73 -9.73
C GLN A 73 2.98 -18.75 -10.73
N ILE A 74 2.37 -17.59 -11.03
CA ILE A 74 1.30 -17.52 -12.05
C ILE A 74 1.86 -17.84 -13.44
N LEU A 75 2.98 -17.22 -13.83
CA LEU A 75 3.59 -17.40 -15.15
C LEU A 75 4.07 -18.84 -15.39
N ASN A 76 4.54 -19.51 -14.33
CA ASN A 76 4.94 -20.92 -14.37
C ASN A 76 3.73 -21.89 -14.32
N GLY A 77 2.51 -21.39 -14.08
CA GLY A 77 1.30 -22.20 -13.96
C GLY A 77 1.13 -22.90 -12.61
N GLU A 78 1.96 -22.57 -11.64
CA GLU A 78 1.94 -23.11 -10.26
C GLU A 78 0.76 -22.53 -9.46
N LEU A 79 0.48 -21.23 -9.63
CA LEU A 79 -0.65 -20.53 -9.02
C LEU A 79 -1.78 -20.34 -10.04
N ARG A 80 -2.94 -20.91 -9.74
CA ARG A 80 -4.13 -20.79 -10.60
C ARG A 80 -4.82 -19.45 -10.39
N VAL A 81 -5.08 -18.74 -11.48
CA VAL A 81 -5.81 -17.46 -11.45
C VAL A 81 -7.31 -17.71 -11.61
N ARG A 82 -8.10 -17.25 -10.62
CA ARG A 82 -9.58 -17.24 -10.66
C ARG A 82 -10.17 -15.84 -10.41
N ALA A 83 -9.38 -14.90 -9.92
CA ALA A 83 -9.73 -13.48 -9.90
C ALA A 83 -9.14 -12.77 -11.12
N ARG A 84 -9.64 -11.59 -11.48
CA ARG A 84 -8.89 -10.67 -12.34
C ARG A 84 -7.83 -9.98 -11.49
N VAL A 85 -6.58 -10.06 -11.90
CA VAL A 85 -5.44 -9.56 -11.12
C VAL A 85 -4.62 -8.57 -11.92
N LEU A 86 -4.31 -7.42 -11.33
CA LEU A 86 -3.35 -6.46 -11.85
C LEU A 86 -2.19 -6.35 -10.85
N CYS A 87 -0.99 -6.73 -11.28
CA CYS A 87 0.23 -6.58 -10.50
C CYS A 87 1.00 -5.34 -10.97
N ILE A 88 1.47 -4.52 -10.03
CA ILE A 88 2.11 -3.23 -10.29
C ILE A 88 3.41 -3.11 -9.50
N PHE A 89 4.52 -2.91 -10.21
CA PHE A 89 5.75 -2.34 -9.69
C PHE A 89 5.70 -0.82 -9.93
N GLY A 90 5.62 -0.03 -8.86
CA GLY A 90 5.27 1.38 -8.91
C GLY A 90 6.35 2.27 -9.53
N ASN A 91 7.32 2.71 -8.73
CA ASN A 91 8.42 3.59 -9.12
C ASN A 91 9.62 2.79 -9.62
N VAL A 92 9.52 2.29 -10.84
CA VAL A 92 10.53 1.39 -11.43
C VAL A 92 11.92 2.03 -11.46
N GLU A 93 12.01 3.35 -11.69
CA GLU A 93 13.29 4.03 -11.74
C GLU A 93 13.96 4.11 -10.36
N ALA A 94 13.19 4.42 -9.32
CA ALA A 94 13.68 4.38 -7.94
C ALA A 94 14.07 2.95 -7.50
N MET A 95 13.34 1.93 -7.97
CA MET A 95 13.68 0.52 -7.74
C MET A 95 15.02 0.14 -8.38
N ARG A 96 15.31 0.60 -9.60
CA ARG A 96 16.60 0.37 -10.28
C ARG A 96 17.77 0.92 -9.48
N GLN A 97 17.57 2.07 -8.85
CA GLN A 97 18.60 2.75 -8.07
C GLN A 97 18.65 2.29 -6.61
N GLY A 98 17.66 1.51 -6.16
CA GLY A 98 17.55 1.06 -4.77
C GLY A 98 17.30 2.22 -3.77
N ILE A 99 16.66 3.29 -4.22
CA ILE A 99 16.37 4.49 -3.41
C ILE A 99 14.85 4.65 -3.23
N ARG A 100 14.47 5.47 -2.25
CA ARG A 100 13.06 5.69 -1.93
C ARG A 100 12.30 6.35 -3.09
N CYS A 101 12.82 7.46 -3.58
CA CYS A 101 12.28 8.23 -4.70
C CYS A 101 13.44 8.93 -5.44
N ILE A 102 13.20 9.37 -6.67
CA ILE A 102 14.17 10.11 -7.48
C ILE A 102 14.14 11.60 -7.14
N GLU A 103 12.98 12.24 -7.32
CA GLU A 103 12.77 13.67 -7.11
C GLU A 103 11.76 13.92 -5.99
N GLN A 104 10.64 13.20 -5.99
CA GLN A 104 9.50 13.42 -5.08
C GLN A 104 8.94 12.11 -4.56
N ASP A 105 8.41 12.12 -3.33
CA ASP A 105 7.68 10.96 -2.78
C ASP A 105 6.41 10.70 -3.61
N MET A 106 6.46 9.69 -4.49
CA MET A 106 5.36 9.35 -5.37
C MET A 106 4.06 9.09 -4.62
N ASN A 107 4.13 8.59 -3.37
CA ASN A 107 2.94 8.37 -2.53
C ASN A 107 2.34 9.69 -1.96
N ARG A 108 2.77 10.83 -2.47
CA ARG A 108 2.19 12.18 -2.23
C ARG A 108 1.68 12.83 -3.51
N LEU A 109 1.73 12.12 -4.64
CA LEU A 109 1.44 12.68 -5.98
C LEU A 109 0.15 12.16 -6.60
N PHE A 110 -0.52 11.20 -5.96
CA PHE A 110 -1.83 10.71 -6.40
C PHE A 110 -2.95 11.70 -6.08
N CYS A 111 -4.08 11.58 -6.78
CA CYS A 111 -5.26 12.47 -6.66
C CYS A 111 -4.98 13.92 -7.10
N ARG A 112 -3.94 14.14 -7.89
CA ARG A 112 -3.56 15.46 -8.41
C ARG A 112 -3.59 15.42 -9.92
N MET A 113 -4.01 16.54 -10.53
CA MET A 113 -3.78 16.72 -11.96
C MET A 113 -2.30 17.07 -12.14
N PRO A 114 -1.51 16.24 -12.87
CA PRO A 114 -0.11 16.56 -13.10
C PRO A 114 0.03 17.80 -13.95
N GLU A 115 0.89 18.72 -13.55
CA GLU A 115 1.31 19.86 -14.36
C GLU A 115 2.50 19.46 -15.24
N VAL A 116 2.78 20.23 -16.29
CA VAL A 116 3.85 19.90 -17.24
C VAL A 116 5.24 19.88 -16.57
N GLU A 117 5.41 20.66 -15.51
CA GLU A 117 6.67 20.77 -14.74
C GLU A 117 6.81 19.73 -13.62
N ASP A 118 5.76 18.99 -13.34
CA ASP A 118 5.81 17.91 -12.35
C ASP A 118 6.71 16.77 -12.85
N GLY A 119 7.75 16.42 -12.10
CA GLY A 119 8.81 15.47 -12.46
C GLY A 119 8.35 14.08 -12.93
N GLN A 120 9.28 13.13 -12.97
CA GLN A 120 8.99 11.81 -13.52
C GLN A 120 8.04 10.99 -12.63
N GLU A 121 8.10 11.15 -11.30
CA GLU A 121 7.18 10.46 -10.38
C GLU A 121 5.73 10.91 -10.57
N ALA A 122 5.47 12.19 -10.82
CA ALA A 122 4.11 12.67 -11.07
C ALA A 122 3.52 12.09 -12.36
N ARG A 123 4.32 12.00 -13.42
CA ARG A 123 3.92 11.34 -14.68
C ARG A 123 3.65 9.85 -14.45
N ARG A 124 4.50 9.18 -13.66
CA ARG A 124 4.31 7.76 -13.33
C ARG A 124 3.06 7.55 -12.49
N ALA A 125 2.80 8.37 -11.48
CA ALA A 125 1.57 8.32 -10.68
C ALA A 125 0.32 8.43 -11.57
N ALA A 126 0.29 9.38 -12.51
CA ALA A 126 -0.82 9.54 -13.46
C ALA A 126 -1.03 8.30 -14.35
N ILE A 127 0.05 7.64 -14.79
CA ILE A 127 -0.03 6.37 -15.51
C ILE A 127 -0.66 5.29 -14.64
N LEU A 128 -0.23 5.15 -13.37
CA LEU A 128 -0.78 4.18 -12.43
C LEU A 128 -2.26 4.41 -12.16
N GLU A 129 -2.67 5.66 -11.97
CA GLU A 129 -4.08 6.04 -11.82
C GLU A 129 -4.92 5.65 -13.02
N MET A 130 -4.45 5.95 -14.22
CA MET A 130 -5.12 5.59 -15.46
C MET A 130 -5.27 4.06 -15.63
N GLN A 131 -4.21 3.30 -15.32
CA GLN A 131 -4.24 1.84 -15.40
C GLN A 131 -5.22 1.25 -14.38
N LEU A 132 -5.27 1.81 -13.17
CA LEU A 132 -6.21 1.40 -12.13
C LEU A 132 -7.66 1.64 -12.54
N MET A 133 -7.97 2.84 -13.02
CA MET A 133 -9.31 3.20 -13.50
C MET A 133 -9.75 2.30 -14.65
N ARG A 134 -8.87 2.03 -15.62
CA ARG A 134 -9.15 1.12 -16.74
C ARG A 134 -9.40 -0.31 -16.27
N PHE A 135 -8.60 -0.79 -15.32
CA PHE A 135 -8.75 -2.13 -14.80
C PHE A 135 -10.08 -2.30 -14.06
N PHE A 136 -10.43 -1.38 -13.18
CA PHE A 136 -11.66 -1.44 -12.38
C PHE A 136 -12.93 -1.01 -13.12
N SER A 137 -12.83 -0.36 -14.28
CA SER A 137 -14.01 0.16 -15.02
C SER A 137 -15.08 -0.90 -15.23
N ARG A 138 -14.68 -2.13 -15.56
CA ARG A 138 -15.61 -3.24 -15.78
C ARG A 138 -16.31 -3.68 -14.51
N SER A 139 -15.57 -3.88 -13.41
CA SER A 139 -16.16 -4.29 -12.13
C SER A 139 -17.04 -3.22 -11.51
N ILE A 140 -16.78 -1.93 -11.79
CA ILE A 140 -17.67 -0.84 -11.41
C ILE A 140 -19.02 -1.00 -12.10
N GLN A 141 -19.03 -1.25 -13.42
CA GLN A 141 -20.25 -1.48 -14.19
C GLN A 141 -21.01 -2.74 -13.75
N ASP A 142 -20.28 -3.81 -13.45
CA ASP A 142 -20.84 -5.11 -13.06
C ASP A 142 -21.18 -5.18 -11.56
N GLY A 143 -20.90 -4.15 -10.76
CA GLY A 143 -21.13 -4.13 -9.31
C GLY A 143 -20.27 -5.13 -8.52
N LYS A 144 -19.13 -5.57 -9.06
CA LYS A 144 -18.27 -6.58 -8.45
C LYS A 144 -17.33 -6.00 -7.38
N PRO A 145 -16.93 -6.81 -6.38
CA PRO A 145 -15.92 -6.43 -5.40
C PRO A 145 -14.59 -6.05 -6.06
N ARG A 146 -13.94 -5.04 -5.50
CA ARG A 146 -12.65 -4.52 -5.93
C ARG A 146 -11.75 -4.38 -4.71
N LEU A 147 -10.59 -5.02 -4.76
CA LEU A 147 -9.58 -4.98 -3.69
C LEU A 147 -8.29 -4.36 -4.23
N HIS A 148 -7.64 -3.53 -3.44
CA HIS A 148 -6.32 -3.03 -3.74
C HIS A 148 -5.43 -3.09 -2.49
N TYR A 149 -4.41 -3.93 -2.53
CA TYR A 149 -3.38 -4.06 -1.50
C TYR A 149 -2.10 -3.42 -2.02
N ASP A 150 -1.79 -2.23 -1.50
CA ASP A 150 -0.57 -1.48 -1.79
C ASP A 150 0.47 -1.82 -0.73
N LEU A 151 1.44 -2.67 -1.10
CA LEU A 151 2.38 -3.30 -0.19
C LEU A 151 3.62 -2.44 -0.01
N HIS A 152 3.94 -2.13 1.25
CA HIS A 152 5.01 -1.27 1.67
C HIS A 152 5.86 -1.89 2.78
N THR A 153 6.96 -1.22 3.13
CA THR A 153 7.72 -1.41 4.36
C THR A 153 8.08 -0.07 4.96
N ALA A 154 8.09 0.02 6.30
CA ALA A 154 8.41 1.24 7.00
C ALA A 154 9.91 1.56 6.97
N ILE A 155 10.27 2.85 6.92
CA ILE A 155 11.66 3.33 7.00
C ILE A 155 12.22 3.06 8.40
N HIS A 156 11.41 3.32 9.44
CA HIS A 156 11.79 3.15 10.85
C HIS A 156 11.27 1.83 11.41
N GLY A 157 11.81 1.44 12.55
CA GLY A 157 11.29 0.32 13.33
C GLY A 157 9.82 0.51 13.70
N SER A 158 9.18 -0.56 14.12
CA SER A 158 7.78 -0.52 14.51
C SER A 158 7.51 -1.50 15.65
N LEU A 159 6.87 -1.03 16.73
CA LEU A 159 6.42 -1.89 17.83
C LEU A 159 5.26 -2.82 17.40
N ILE A 160 4.61 -2.52 16.28
CA ILE A 160 3.67 -3.38 15.59
C ILE A 160 4.21 -3.51 14.17
N GLU A 161 4.86 -4.63 13.88
CA GLU A 161 5.63 -4.80 12.65
C GLU A 161 4.74 -4.77 11.39
N LYS A 162 3.58 -5.43 11.43
CA LYS A 162 2.66 -5.54 10.30
C LYS A 162 1.37 -4.80 10.61
N PHE A 163 1.14 -3.73 9.87
CA PHE A 163 -0.07 -2.93 10.04
C PHE A 163 -0.59 -2.41 8.71
N ALA A 164 -1.86 -2.08 8.67
CA ALA A 164 -2.50 -1.50 7.51
C ALA A 164 -3.02 -0.10 7.81
N ILE A 165 -2.93 0.78 6.81
CA ILE A 165 -3.61 2.05 6.79
C ILE A 165 -4.87 1.86 5.95
N TYR A 166 -6.02 2.06 6.57
CA TYR A 166 -7.32 2.09 5.93
C TYR A 166 -7.64 3.55 5.61
N PRO A 167 -7.58 3.97 4.34
CA PRO A 167 -7.87 5.35 3.98
C PRO A 167 -9.32 5.71 4.30
N LEU A 168 -9.58 7.01 4.44
CA LEU A 168 -10.95 7.53 4.59
C LEU A 168 -11.85 6.91 3.51
N PRO A 169 -12.94 6.23 3.87
CA PRO A 169 -13.87 5.69 2.88
C PRO A 169 -14.52 6.78 2.03
N PRO A 170 -14.95 6.48 0.80
CA PRO A 170 -15.70 7.42 -0.02
C PRO A 170 -16.95 7.94 0.71
N HIS A 171 -17.37 9.16 0.38
CA HIS A 171 -18.52 9.81 1.02
C HIS A 171 -19.76 8.89 1.06
N GLY A 172 -20.37 8.77 2.24
CA GLY A 172 -21.52 7.90 2.49
C GLY A 172 -21.20 6.43 2.75
N ARG A 173 -19.92 6.04 2.77
CA ARG A 173 -19.47 4.69 3.18
C ARG A 173 -18.82 4.72 4.56
N ASN A 174 -18.88 3.59 5.24
CA ASN A 174 -18.20 3.37 6.51
C ASN A 174 -16.99 2.44 6.34
N PHE A 175 -16.13 2.37 7.35
CA PHE A 175 -15.15 1.32 7.48
C PHE A 175 -15.85 -0.04 7.59
N GLU A 176 -15.43 -1.01 6.78
CA GLU A 176 -16.07 -2.32 6.69
C GLU A 176 -15.36 -3.32 7.62
N PRO A 177 -16.02 -3.90 8.64
CA PRO A 177 -15.42 -4.90 9.53
C PRO A 177 -14.88 -6.11 8.78
N LEU A 178 -15.54 -6.54 7.71
CA LEU A 178 -15.06 -7.61 6.83
C LEU A 178 -13.64 -7.36 6.30
N GLN A 179 -13.32 -6.11 5.93
CA GLN A 179 -11.99 -5.79 5.41
C GLN A 179 -10.93 -5.86 6.52
N VAL A 180 -11.28 -5.44 7.73
CA VAL A 180 -10.40 -5.58 8.90
C VAL A 180 -10.13 -7.05 9.22
N ALA A 181 -11.16 -7.89 9.18
CA ALA A 181 -11.03 -9.33 9.38
C ALA A 181 -10.15 -9.98 8.29
N ARG A 182 -10.26 -9.56 7.05
CA ARG A 182 -9.40 -10.00 5.94
C ARG A 182 -7.94 -9.60 6.14
N LEU A 183 -7.68 -8.36 6.57
CA LEU A 183 -6.34 -7.91 6.88
C LEU A 183 -5.73 -8.74 8.03
N ALA A 184 -6.51 -9.04 9.08
CA ALA A 184 -6.07 -9.91 10.15
C ALA A 184 -5.74 -11.33 9.66
N ALA A 185 -6.56 -11.90 8.77
CA ALA A 185 -6.28 -13.20 8.14
C ALA A 185 -4.99 -13.19 7.31
N ALA A 186 -4.67 -12.05 6.69
CA ALA A 186 -3.41 -11.81 5.97
C ALA A 186 -2.19 -11.61 6.90
N GLY A 187 -2.38 -11.65 8.22
CA GLY A 187 -1.31 -11.51 9.21
C GLY A 187 -1.00 -10.07 9.62
N VAL A 188 -1.93 -9.14 9.38
CA VAL A 188 -1.84 -7.77 9.87
C VAL A 188 -2.27 -7.72 11.34
N ASP A 189 -1.49 -7.05 12.20
CA ASP A 189 -1.72 -6.99 13.65
C ASP A 189 -2.41 -5.70 14.10
N ALA A 190 -2.41 -4.67 13.25
CA ALA A 190 -3.09 -3.41 13.53
C ALA A 190 -3.65 -2.75 12.27
N VAL A 191 -4.75 -2.01 12.43
CA VAL A 191 -5.31 -1.15 11.38
C VAL A 191 -5.43 0.27 11.87
N LEU A 192 -4.85 1.21 11.12
CA LEU A 192 -4.94 2.64 11.33
C LEU A 192 -6.00 3.22 10.39
N MET A 193 -7.11 3.68 10.94
CA MET A 193 -8.19 4.32 10.19
C MET A 193 -7.91 5.81 10.01
N GLN A 194 -7.82 6.25 8.75
CA GLN A 194 -7.66 7.67 8.42
C GLN A 194 -9.02 8.37 8.38
N SER A 195 -9.08 9.58 8.90
CA SER A 195 -10.27 10.43 8.93
C SER A 195 -10.18 11.64 7.99
N THR A 196 -9.05 11.83 7.35
CA THR A 196 -8.75 12.95 6.45
C THR A 196 -8.43 12.47 5.04
N THR A 197 -8.53 13.36 4.08
CA THR A 197 -8.11 13.11 2.70
C THR A 197 -6.59 12.89 2.63
N SER A 198 -6.14 12.13 1.65
CA SER A 198 -4.74 11.79 1.43
C SER A 198 -4.41 11.84 -0.06
N THR A 199 -3.13 11.75 -0.37
CA THR A 199 -2.62 11.70 -1.74
C THR A 199 -1.89 10.39 -2.02
N THR A 200 -2.23 9.33 -1.27
CA THR A 200 -1.63 8.00 -1.45
C THR A 200 -2.33 7.19 -2.53
N PHE A 201 -1.64 6.17 -3.07
CA PHE A 201 -2.19 5.32 -4.11
C PHE A 201 -3.43 4.54 -3.64
N SER A 202 -3.39 4.02 -2.41
CA SER A 202 -4.55 3.36 -1.81
C SER A 202 -5.74 4.30 -1.62
N PHE A 203 -5.51 5.57 -1.24
CA PHE A 203 -6.57 6.57 -1.13
C PHE A 203 -7.20 6.85 -2.50
N PHE A 204 -6.39 7.06 -3.56
CA PHE A 204 -6.90 7.21 -4.93
C PHE A 204 -7.80 6.04 -5.32
N SER A 205 -7.34 4.82 -5.12
CA SER A 205 -8.09 3.60 -5.43
C SER A 205 -9.43 3.52 -4.69
N SER A 206 -9.43 3.89 -3.41
CA SER A 206 -10.65 3.96 -2.60
C SER A 206 -11.63 5.01 -3.13
N GLN A 207 -11.18 6.25 -3.35
CA GLN A 207 -12.04 7.38 -3.69
C GLN A 207 -12.56 7.33 -5.12
N TYR A 208 -11.69 7.03 -6.09
CA TYR A 208 -12.01 7.14 -7.52
C TYR A 208 -12.43 5.81 -8.16
N CYS A 209 -11.98 4.68 -7.60
CA CYS A 209 -12.39 3.37 -8.10
C CYS A 209 -13.38 2.64 -7.17
N GLY A 210 -13.63 3.17 -5.98
CA GLY A 210 -14.51 2.55 -4.99
C GLY A 210 -14.01 1.18 -4.55
N ALA A 211 -12.70 0.94 -4.57
CA ALA A 211 -12.11 -0.29 -4.12
C ALA A 211 -11.96 -0.29 -2.58
N ALA A 212 -12.03 -1.47 -1.97
CA ALA A 212 -11.51 -1.66 -0.63
C ALA A 212 -9.97 -1.69 -0.74
N ALA A 213 -9.34 -0.55 -0.43
CA ALA A 213 -7.93 -0.28 -0.69
C ALA A 213 -7.18 0.00 0.61
N PHE A 214 -5.94 -0.48 0.70
CA PHE A 214 -5.12 -0.37 1.90
C PHE A 214 -3.66 -0.13 1.54
N THR A 215 -2.97 0.71 2.31
CA THR A 215 -1.51 0.69 2.37
C THR A 215 -1.12 -0.30 3.48
N ILE A 216 -0.32 -1.31 3.17
CA ILE A 216 0.03 -2.39 4.08
C ILE A 216 1.52 -2.37 4.34
N GLU A 217 1.91 -2.06 5.57
CA GLU A 217 3.29 -2.07 6.02
C GLU A 217 3.67 -3.47 6.52
N LEU A 218 4.69 -4.07 5.92
CA LEU A 218 5.08 -5.45 6.12
C LEU A 218 6.38 -5.62 6.93
N GLY A 219 6.77 -4.60 7.66
CA GLY A 219 8.01 -4.58 8.43
C GLY A 219 8.94 -3.46 8.02
N ARG A 220 10.25 -3.61 8.28
CA ARG A 220 11.26 -2.59 7.98
C ARG A 220 11.86 -2.78 6.59
N ALA A 221 12.13 -1.67 5.90
CA ALA A 221 12.81 -1.68 4.61
C ALA A 221 14.25 -2.20 4.72
N MET A 222 14.60 -3.16 3.87
CA MET A 222 15.93 -3.77 3.76
C MET A 222 16.32 -3.86 2.28
N PRO A 223 17.61 -3.99 1.93
CA PRO A 223 18.03 -4.24 0.55
C PRO A 223 17.52 -5.58 0.00
N PHE A 224 17.48 -5.71 -1.33
CA PHE A 224 17.14 -6.97 -2.00
C PHE A 224 17.97 -8.16 -1.47
N GLY A 225 17.32 -9.29 -1.25
CA GLY A 225 17.92 -10.51 -0.73
C GLY A 225 18.23 -10.48 0.78
N GLN A 226 17.95 -9.39 1.49
CA GLN A 226 18.20 -9.27 2.94
C GLN A 226 16.92 -9.32 3.79
N ASN A 227 15.78 -9.70 3.21
CA ASN A 227 14.49 -9.77 3.88
C ASN A 227 14.23 -11.09 4.63
N THR A 228 15.26 -11.92 4.85
CA THR A 228 15.14 -13.29 5.38
C THR A 228 14.60 -13.37 6.81
N ALA A 229 14.73 -12.32 7.60
CA ALA A 229 14.19 -12.27 8.97
C ALA A 229 12.69 -11.91 9.01
N LEU A 230 12.12 -11.46 7.90
CA LEU A 230 10.72 -11.03 7.81
C LEU A 230 9.83 -12.22 7.45
N ASP A 231 8.92 -12.59 8.35
CA ASP A 231 7.93 -13.65 8.09
C ASP A 231 6.74 -13.10 7.31
N LEU A 232 6.70 -13.38 6.01
CA LEU A 232 5.59 -13.01 5.11
C LEU A 232 4.66 -14.18 4.76
N ASN A 233 4.81 -15.36 5.38
CA ASN A 233 4.07 -16.57 4.99
C ASN A 233 2.55 -16.38 5.03
N LYS A 234 2.02 -15.72 6.08
CA LYS A 234 0.56 -15.45 6.16
C LYS A 234 0.10 -14.52 5.06
N MET A 235 0.84 -13.44 4.81
CA MET A 235 0.51 -12.49 3.73
C MET A 235 0.57 -13.20 2.38
N GLN A 236 1.64 -13.92 2.09
CA GLN A 236 1.79 -14.67 0.84
C GLN A 236 0.63 -15.64 0.63
N GLY A 237 0.35 -16.52 1.58
CA GLY A 237 -0.75 -17.49 1.47
C GLY A 237 -2.12 -16.82 1.30
N TYR A 238 -2.34 -15.68 1.97
CA TYR A 238 -3.56 -14.90 1.80
C TYR A 238 -3.68 -14.31 0.39
N LEU A 239 -2.58 -13.77 -0.18
CA LEU A 239 -2.57 -13.24 -1.54
C LEU A 239 -2.73 -14.35 -2.58
N GLU A 240 -2.13 -15.52 -2.38
CA GLU A 240 -2.32 -16.72 -3.21
C GLU A 240 -3.80 -17.14 -3.23
N ASN A 241 -4.45 -17.21 -2.07
CA ASN A 241 -5.89 -17.49 -1.95
C ASN A 241 -6.75 -16.43 -2.65
N MET A 242 -6.40 -15.16 -2.52
CA MET A 242 -7.08 -14.06 -3.21
C MET A 242 -7.00 -14.21 -4.73
N ILE A 243 -5.82 -14.55 -5.27
CA ILE A 243 -5.60 -14.78 -6.70
C ILE A 243 -6.36 -16.01 -7.17
N SER A 244 -6.40 -17.07 -6.36
CA SER A 244 -7.13 -18.33 -6.64
C SER A 244 -8.65 -18.20 -6.47
N GLY A 245 -9.14 -17.05 -5.99
CA GLY A 245 -10.57 -16.85 -5.71
C GLY A 245 -11.05 -17.59 -4.46
N GLU A 246 -10.14 -17.96 -3.55
CA GLU A 246 -10.39 -18.72 -2.33
C GLU A 246 -10.24 -17.82 -1.09
N LEU A 247 -10.86 -16.63 -1.14
CA LEU A 247 -10.85 -15.73 0.02
C LEU A 247 -11.46 -16.43 1.23
N PRO A 248 -10.77 -16.41 2.38
CA PRO A 248 -11.33 -16.98 3.59
C PRO A 248 -12.62 -16.25 3.99
N GLU A 249 -13.61 -17.00 4.42
CA GLU A 249 -14.82 -16.45 5.04
C GLU A 249 -14.43 -15.83 6.38
N CYS A 250 -14.52 -14.53 6.46
CA CYS A 250 -14.20 -13.76 7.66
C CYS A 250 -15.47 -13.09 8.17
N GLU A 251 -16.13 -13.72 9.13
CA GLU A 251 -17.40 -13.19 9.68
C GLU A 251 -17.18 -12.19 10.81
N VAL A 252 -16.09 -12.30 11.56
CA VAL A 252 -15.84 -11.52 12.77
C VAL A 252 -14.43 -10.95 12.77
N VAL A 253 -14.29 -9.69 13.18
CA VAL A 253 -12.99 -9.08 13.43
C VAL A 253 -12.33 -9.77 14.63
N PRO A 254 -11.15 -10.38 14.47
CA PRO A 254 -10.49 -11.08 15.57
C PRO A 254 -10.09 -10.13 16.71
N ALA A 255 -10.27 -10.57 17.95
CA ALA A 255 -10.01 -9.75 19.14
C ALA A 255 -8.53 -9.32 19.31
N HIS A 256 -7.59 -9.98 18.62
CA HIS A 256 -6.16 -9.65 18.72
C HIS A 256 -5.76 -8.47 17.83
N ILE A 257 -6.57 -8.12 16.80
CA ILE A 257 -6.22 -7.00 15.93
C ILE A 257 -6.45 -5.67 16.65
N ARG A 258 -5.45 -4.80 16.60
CA ARG A 258 -5.50 -3.50 17.26
C ARG A 258 -6.01 -2.45 16.27
N LEU A 259 -7.03 -1.71 16.68
CA LEU A 259 -7.61 -0.64 15.87
C LEU A 259 -7.18 0.72 16.41
N PHE A 260 -6.68 1.56 15.52
CA PHE A 260 -6.30 2.94 15.82
C PHE A 260 -6.99 3.90 14.87
N LYS A 261 -7.12 5.15 15.30
CA LYS A 261 -7.54 6.25 14.44
C LYS A 261 -6.54 7.40 14.55
N VAL A 262 -6.40 8.15 13.48
CA VAL A 262 -5.63 9.39 13.49
C VAL A 262 -6.37 10.40 14.37
N SER A 263 -5.68 10.92 15.39
CA SER A 263 -6.17 12.01 16.23
C SER A 263 -5.69 13.34 15.68
N ARG A 264 -4.43 13.42 15.28
CA ARG A 264 -3.83 14.66 14.80
C ARG A 264 -2.69 14.40 13.82
N GLU A 265 -2.58 15.25 12.81
CA GLU A 265 -1.44 15.35 11.92
C GLU A 265 -0.53 16.49 12.35
N ILE A 266 0.76 16.25 12.41
CA ILE A 266 1.80 17.28 12.61
C ILE A 266 2.34 17.60 11.22
N VAL A 267 2.04 18.80 10.74
CA VAL A 267 2.44 19.28 9.42
C VAL A 267 3.50 20.34 9.56
N LYS A 268 4.62 20.19 8.86
CA LYS A 268 5.69 21.19 8.79
C LYS A 268 5.21 22.42 8.04
N GLN A 269 5.22 23.59 8.66
CA GLN A 269 4.75 24.83 8.03
C GLN A 269 5.89 25.74 7.59
N SER A 270 7.09 25.57 8.17
CA SER A 270 8.25 26.40 7.88
C SER A 270 9.57 25.66 8.04
N ASP A 271 10.67 26.26 7.64
CA ASP A 271 12.02 25.73 7.84
C ASP A 271 12.47 25.76 9.31
N ALA A 272 11.75 26.49 10.17
CA ALA A 272 12.00 26.50 11.61
C ALA A 272 11.41 25.28 12.34
N PHE A 273 10.71 24.40 11.65
CA PHE A 273 10.14 23.18 12.23
C PHE A 273 11.23 22.26 12.78
N ALA A 274 11.09 21.85 14.02
CA ALA A 274 11.97 20.89 14.67
C ALA A 274 11.17 19.86 15.46
N LEU A 275 11.46 18.57 15.27
CA LEU A 275 10.95 17.53 16.15
C LEU A 275 11.70 17.60 17.49
N SER A 276 10.94 17.59 18.60
CA SER A 276 11.47 17.56 19.97
C SER A 276 11.61 16.13 20.50
N ILE A 277 11.20 15.14 19.71
CA ILE A 277 11.34 13.70 19.96
C ILE A 277 12.40 13.12 19.02
N ASP A 278 12.89 11.92 19.34
CA ASP A 278 13.81 11.21 18.45
C ASP A 278 13.12 10.91 17.11
N ALA A 279 13.68 11.39 16.01
CA ALA A 279 13.19 11.15 14.66
C ALA A 279 13.27 9.66 14.25
N HIS A 280 14.06 8.85 14.94
CA HIS A 280 14.18 7.41 14.74
C HIS A 280 13.30 6.58 15.68
N MET A 281 12.43 7.24 16.45
CA MET A 281 11.49 6.55 17.34
C MET A 281 10.61 5.56 16.53
N ASP A 282 10.41 4.37 17.08
CA ASP A 282 9.61 3.34 16.45
C ASP A 282 8.15 3.79 16.24
N ASN A 283 7.56 3.37 15.14
CA ASN A 283 6.12 3.47 14.96
C ASN A 283 5.38 2.77 16.10
N PHE A 284 4.25 3.33 16.49
CA PHE A 284 3.43 2.92 17.65
C PHE A 284 4.11 3.13 19.01
N ALA A 285 5.23 3.84 19.10
CA ALA A 285 5.80 4.24 20.38
C ALA A 285 4.77 5.07 21.19
N PRO A 286 4.60 4.78 22.49
CA PRO A 286 3.67 5.52 23.33
C PRO A 286 4.15 6.96 23.52
N LEU A 287 3.22 7.88 23.50
CA LEU A 287 3.43 9.30 23.72
C LEU A 287 2.76 9.71 25.04
N PRO A 288 3.51 9.92 26.12
CA PRO A 288 2.96 10.41 27.38
C PRO A 288 2.24 11.76 27.22
N LEU A 289 1.16 11.96 27.96
CA LEU A 289 0.45 13.23 28.01
C LEU A 289 1.41 14.36 28.42
N GLY A 290 1.35 15.49 27.73
CA GLY A 290 2.24 16.63 27.94
C GLY A 290 3.60 16.54 27.24
N THR A 291 3.89 15.46 26.51
CA THR A 291 5.12 15.37 25.70
C THR A 291 5.14 16.45 24.61
N LEU A 292 6.22 17.20 24.53
CA LEU A 292 6.48 18.11 23.42
C LEU A 292 6.94 17.29 22.21
N LEU A 293 6.17 17.31 21.12
CA LEU A 293 6.45 16.55 19.88
C LEU A 293 7.32 17.34 18.92
N ALA A 294 6.99 18.62 18.75
CA ALA A 294 7.66 19.51 17.82
C ALA A 294 7.47 20.97 18.23
N GLU A 295 8.33 21.82 17.70
CA GLU A 295 8.24 23.28 17.82
C GLU A 295 8.42 23.92 16.44
N GLU A 296 7.73 25.05 16.22
CA GLU A 296 7.81 25.81 14.97
C GLU A 296 7.36 27.25 15.21
N GLU A 297 8.25 28.23 14.98
CA GLU A 297 7.94 29.66 15.09
C GLU A 297 7.16 30.07 16.37
N GLY A 298 7.52 29.46 17.51
CA GLY A 298 6.87 29.69 18.80
C GLY A 298 5.58 28.87 19.02
N ILE A 299 5.17 28.05 18.05
CA ILE A 299 4.09 27.08 18.21
C ILE A 299 4.67 25.80 18.80
N GLN A 300 4.03 25.26 19.83
CA GLN A 300 4.38 23.99 20.44
C GLN A 300 3.32 22.93 20.15
N TYR A 301 3.75 21.79 19.62
CA TYR A 301 2.91 20.62 19.39
C TYR A 301 3.02 19.66 20.57
N ILE A 302 2.12 19.80 21.54
CA ILE A 302 2.11 19.03 22.79
C ILE A 302 1.08 17.91 22.68
N VAL A 303 1.39 16.73 23.21
CA VAL A 303 0.48 15.58 23.31
C VAL A 303 -0.62 15.87 24.33
N ASN A 304 -1.85 15.93 23.88
CA ASN A 304 -3.05 16.16 24.69
C ASN A 304 -4.01 14.96 24.68
N GLU A 305 -3.66 13.91 23.95
CA GLU A 305 -4.46 12.71 23.77
C GLU A 305 -4.06 11.62 24.76
N VAL A 306 -5.05 10.96 25.35
CA VAL A 306 -4.84 9.78 26.21
C VAL A 306 -4.51 8.58 25.33
N ASP A 307 -3.58 7.73 25.75
CA ASP A 307 -3.10 6.55 25.02
C ASP A 307 -2.55 6.86 23.62
N ALA A 308 -2.03 8.07 23.44
CA ALA A 308 -1.44 8.51 22.18
C ALA A 308 -0.22 7.66 21.80
N ARG A 309 -0.06 7.46 20.48
CA ARG A 309 1.12 6.81 19.90
C ARG A 309 1.59 7.58 18.67
N LEU A 310 2.86 7.42 18.36
CA LEU A 310 3.52 8.04 17.22
C LEU A 310 3.47 7.14 15.99
N ILE A 311 3.25 7.73 14.81
CA ILE A 311 3.41 7.04 13.51
C ILE A 311 4.14 7.95 12.54
N PHE A 312 5.10 7.38 11.81
CA PHE A 312 5.83 8.01 10.70
C PHE A 312 6.50 9.35 11.06
N PRO A 313 7.30 9.43 12.12
CA PRO A 313 8.07 10.65 12.38
C PRO A 313 9.09 10.88 11.25
N ASN A 314 9.06 12.06 10.64
CA ASN A 314 10.01 12.47 9.61
C ASN A 314 10.12 14.00 9.55
N PRO A 315 11.16 14.61 10.14
CA PRO A 315 11.35 16.07 10.12
C PRO A 315 11.80 16.58 8.74
N ASP A 316 12.31 15.71 7.88
CA ASP A 316 12.92 16.08 6.59
C ASP A 316 11.90 16.23 5.46
N VAL A 317 10.61 16.17 5.79
CA VAL A 317 9.55 16.43 4.80
C VAL A 317 9.57 17.89 4.33
N SER A 318 9.07 18.13 3.12
CA SER A 318 8.89 19.47 2.58
C SER A 318 7.85 20.27 3.38
N ILE A 319 7.94 21.60 3.35
CA ILE A 319 6.92 22.48 3.91
C ILE A 319 5.55 22.13 3.33
N GLY A 320 4.52 22.11 4.18
CA GLY A 320 3.16 21.70 3.84
C GLY A 320 2.94 20.18 3.91
N GLN A 321 3.99 19.37 4.14
CA GLN A 321 3.86 17.92 4.27
C GLN A 321 3.83 17.49 5.74
N ARG A 322 3.24 16.31 5.95
CA ARG A 322 3.07 15.69 7.26
C ARG A 322 4.39 15.15 7.80
N ALA A 323 4.83 15.69 8.92
CA ALA A 323 6.05 15.28 9.64
C ALA A 323 5.81 14.16 10.66
N ALA A 324 4.58 13.97 11.15
CA ALA A 324 4.23 12.87 12.05
C ALA A 324 2.70 12.71 12.16
N LEU A 325 2.25 11.56 12.66
CA LEU A 325 0.88 11.32 13.09
C LEU A 325 0.84 11.01 14.59
N VAL A 326 -0.14 11.58 15.27
CA VAL A 326 -0.59 11.15 16.59
C VAL A 326 -1.83 10.31 16.42
N ILE A 327 -1.78 9.08 16.89
CA ILE A 327 -2.88 8.12 16.81
C ILE A 327 -3.33 7.70 18.21
N ILE A 328 -4.59 7.31 18.33
CA ILE A 328 -5.18 6.78 19.57
C ILE A 328 -5.94 5.49 19.28
N PRO A 329 -6.14 4.61 20.28
CA PRO A 329 -7.00 3.44 20.12
C PRO A 329 -8.40 3.82 19.64
N ALA A 330 -8.91 3.10 18.64
CA ALA A 330 -10.26 3.28 18.14
C ALA A 330 -11.22 2.37 18.90
N GLN A 331 -12.14 2.97 19.66
CA GLN A 331 -13.19 2.24 20.38
C GLN A 331 -14.44 2.08 19.50
N GLY A 332 -15.13 0.92 19.59
CA GLY A 332 -16.47 0.75 19.03
C GLY A 332 -16.57 0.22 17.60
N TYR A 333 -15.48 -0.12 16.92
CA TYR A 333 -15.52 -0.71 15.56
C TYR A 333 -15.53 -2.25 15.54
N ALA A 334 -15.53 -2.89 16.71
CA ALA A 334 -15.47 -4.34 16.88
C ALA A 334 -16.85 -4.99 17.18
N ARG A 335 -17.94 -4.42 16.65
CA ARG A 335 -19.27 -5.05 16.80
C ARG A 335 -19.97 -5.17 15.47
#